data_d18573e2927e7c1b709994b7e7524986
#
_entry.id   d18573e2927e7c1b709994b7e7524986
#
_cell.length_a   1.000
_cell.length_b   1.000
_cell.length_c   1.000
_cell.angle_alpha   90.00
_cell.angle_beta   90.00
_cell.angle_gamma   90.00
#
_symmetry.space_group_name_H-M   'P 1'
#
loop_
_entity.id
_entity.type
_entity.pdbx_description
1 polymer ?
#
loop_
_entity_poly.entity_id
_entity_poly.type
_entity_poly.pdbx_seq_one_letter_code
_entity_poly.pdbx_strand_id
1 'polypeptide(L)'
;MSETQHIFIVGSKGIPGNYGGYETFVDRLTEAHEGNPRIRYHVACKARENGEFEYHGAHCFNVKVPEVGPAQAIWYDVAALGRVCRYVEDNHVKHPIVDVLACRIGPFCAHFQKRIHALGGRLYVNPDGHEWKRAKWSAPVRRYWKASESMMVRNCDLLVCDSKNIERYIHEEYDSPTYRPATTFIAYGADTHRS
;
A
#
# COMPACT_ATOMS: atom_id res chain seq x y z
N MET A 1 -5.33 28.96 2.41
CA MET A 1 -4.21 28.01 2.57
C MET A 1 -4.71 26.67 2.04
N SER A 2 -4.03 26.04 1.08
CA SER A 2 -4.40 24.71 0.61
C SER A 2 -4.26 23.71 1.75
N GLU A 3 -5.26 22.86 1.94
CA GLU A 3 -5.24 21.79 2.95
C GLU A 3 -4.13 20.78 2.62
N THR A 4 -3.39 20.33 3.63
CA THR A 4 -2.33 19.31 3.46
C THR A 4 -2.96 17.96 3.11
N GLN A 5 -2.51 17.35 2.03
CA GLN A 5 -2.92 16.00 1.65
C GLN A 5 -2.19 14.96 2.49
N HIS A 6 -2.92 14.17 3.25
CA HIS A 6 -2.39 13.04 4.01
C HIS A 6 -2.42 11.76 3.17
N ILE A 7 -1.26 11.11 3.05
CA ILE A 7 -1.08 9.86 2.30
C ILE A 7 -0.51 8.80 3.25
N PHE A 8 -1.25 7.73 3.47
CA PHE A 8 -0.89 6.60 4.32
C PHE A 8 -0.38 5.45 3.46
N ILE A 9 0.84 4.98 3.70
CA ILE A 9 1.47 3.89 2.96
C ILE A 9 1.55 2.65 3.86
N VAL A 10 0.96 1.56 3.40
CA VAL A 10 0.91 0.27 4.08
C VAL A 10 1.43 -0.83 3.14
N GLY A 11 2.08 -1.84 3.67
CA GLY A 11 2.48 -3.02 2.89
C GLY A 11 3.98 -3.11 2.57
N SER A 12 4.76 -2.05 2.77
CA SER A 12 6.22 -2.15 2.86
C SER A 12 6.64 -2.56 4.27
N LYS A 13 7.90 -2.96 4.45
CA LYS A 13 8.45 -3.19 5.80
C LYS A 13 8.74 -1.89 6.55
N GLY A 14 8.60 -0.75 5.87
CA GLY A 14 8.82 0.59 6.40
C GLY A 14 10.13 1.23 5.94
N ILE A 15 10.38 2.43 6.44
CA ILE A 15 11.57 3.25 6.19
C ILE A 15 12.29 3.53 7.52
N PRO A 16 13.62 3.76 7.54
CA PRO A 16 14.55 3.78 6.40
C PRO A 16 14.61 2.44 5.66
N GLY A 17 14.70 2.52 4.31
CA GLY A 17 14.71 1.38 3.44
C GLY A 17 16.03 0.63 3.44
N ASN A 18 16.13 -0.48 4.16
CA ASN A 18 17.37 -1.28 4.21
C ASN A 18 17.49 -2.29 3.08
N TYR A 19 16.37 -2.78 2.54
CA TYR A 19 16.34 -3.77 1.46
C TYR A 19 14.90 -3.99 0.94
N GLY A 20 14.73 -3.97 -0.38
CA GLY A 20 13.47 -4.29 -1.06
C GLY A 20 12.99 -3.18 -1.99
N GLY A 21 12.25 -3.53 -3.03
CA GLY A 21 11.76 -2.57 -4.04
C GLY A 21 10.80 -1.54 -3.43
N TYR A 22 9.84 -1.99 -2.64
CA TYR A 22 8.88 -1.10 -1.98
C TYR A 22 9.52 -0.20 -0.94
N GLU A 23 10.40 -0.74 -0.11
CA GLU A 23 11.11 0.02 0.93
C GLU A 23 11.94 1.14 0.30
N THR A 24 12.72 0.83 -0.75
CA THR A 24 13.50 1.82 -1.49
C THR A 24 12.62 2.86 -2.16
N PHE A 25 11.51 2.45 -2.76
CA PHE A 25 10.57 3.38 -3.39
C PHE A 25 9.98 4.35 -2.37
N VAL A 26 9.48 3.85 -1.22
CA VAL A 26 8.87 4.69 -0.17
C VAL A 26 9.90 5.63 0.45
N ASP A 27 11.11 5.15 0.66
CA ASP A 27 12.23 5.96 1.20
C ASP A 27 12.55 7.14 0.26
N ARG A 28 12.75 6.88 -1.02
CA ARG A 28 13.00 7.91 -2.04
C ARG A 28 11.81 8.85 -2.23
N LEU A 29 10.59 8.33 -2.16
CA LEU A 29 9.37 9.14 -2.27
C LEU A 29 9.26 10.15 -1.12
N THR A 30 9.51 9.72 0.11
CA THR A 30 9.46 10.58 1.28
C THR A 30 10.60 11.59 1.29
N GLU A 31 11.82 11.18 0.94
CA GLU A 31 12.98 12.05 0.77
C GLU A 31 12.72 13.17 -0.27
N ALA A 32 12.18 12.80 -1.45
CA ALA A 32 11.89 13.76 -2.52
C ALA A 32 10.81 14.80 -2.14
N HIS A 33 9.96 14.50 -1.18
CA HIS A 33 8.91 15.41 -0.70
C HIS A 33 9.18 16.00 0.68
N GLU A 34 10.36 15.77 1.25
CA GLU A 34 10.73 16.33 2.54
C GLU A 34 10.59 17.86 2.53
N GLY A 35 9.90 18.39 3.52
CA GLY A 35 9.62 19.83 3.63
C GLY A 35 8.49 20.35 2.72
N ASN A 36 7.80 19.51 1.96
CA ASN A 36 6.66 19.93 1.15
C ASN A 36 5.42 20.15 2.04
N PRO A 37 4.92 21.39 2.22
CA PRO A 37 3.81 21.65 3.13
C PRO A 37 2.45 21.15 2.62
N ARG A 38 2.36 20.74 1.36
CA ARG A 38 1.11 20.26 0.74
C ARG A 38 0.88 18.77 0.90
N ILE A 39 1.91 17.99 1.29
CA ILE A 39 1.84 16.55 1.40
C ILE A 39 2.42 16.10 2.73
N ARG A 40 1.71 15.23 3.43
CA ARG A 40 2.18 14.54 4.63
C ARG A 40 2.08 13.04 4.45
N TYR A 41 3.20 12.36 4.42
CA TYR A 41 3.25 10.90 4.40
C TYR A 41 3.14 10.32 5.80
N HIS A 42 2.45 9.17 5.89
CA HIS A 42 2.37 8.33 7.08
C HIS A 42 2.73 6.91 6.66
N VAL A 43 3.81 6.36 7.20
CA VAL A 43 4.37 5.09 6.75
C VAL A 43 4.28 4.04 7.84
N ALA A 44 3.60 2.92 7.54
CA ALA A 44 3.61 1.76 8.41
C ALA A 44 4.97 1.05 8.35
N CYS A 45 5.54 0.79 9.53
CA CYS A 45 6.82 0.13 9.67
C CYS A 45 6.66 -1.17 10.46
N LYS A 46 7.15 -2.29 9.91
CA LYS A 46 7.15 -3.57 10.60
C LYS A 46 8.19 -3.56 11.72
N ALA A 47 7.79 -3.82 12.95
CA ALA A 47 8.68 -3.78 14.10
C ALA A 47 8.36 -4.88 15.13
N ARG A 48 9.24 -5.02 16.12
CA ARG A 48 9.03 -5.91 17.29
C ARG A 48 8.13 -5.28 18.35
N GLU A 49 8.08 -3.95 18.38
CA GLU A 49 7.29 -3.17 19.32
C GLU A 49 6.57 -2.04 18.60
N ASN A 50 5.47 -1.58 19.17
CA ASN A 50 4.78 -0.39 18.67
C ASN A 50 5.58 0.85 19.05
N GLY A 51 5.46 1.89 18.24
CA GLY A 51 6.12 3.18 18.43
C GLY A 51 5.85 4.09 17.26
N GLU A 52 6.35 5.30 17.34
CA GLU A 52 6.23 6.31 16.27
C GLU A 52 7.52 7.11 16.20
N PHE A 53 7.88 7.56 15.01
CA PHE A 53 9.05 8.39 14.77
C PHE A 53 8.87 9.20 13.48
N GLU A 54 9.73 10.20 13.28
CA GLU A 54 9.78 11.00 12.06
C GLU A 54 11.00 10.62 11.23
N TYR A 55 10.81 10.50 9.91
CA TYR A 55 11.89 10.22 8.97
C TYR A 55 11.56 10.86 7.60
N HIS A 56 12.48 11.65 7.04
CA HIS A 56 12.25 12.45 5.82
C HIS A 56 10.93 13.22 5.83
N GLY A 57 10.59 13.84 6.96
CA GLY A 57 9.34 14.55 7.12
C GLY A 57 8.09 13.66 7.09
N ALA A 58 8.22 12.34 7.03
CA ALA A 58 7.12 11.41 7.14
C ALA A 58 6.91 10.96 8.58
N HIS A 59 5.65 10.84 9.00
CA HIS A 59 5.26 10.20 10.25
C HIS A 59 5.30 8.68 10.07
N CYS A 60 6.23 8.02 10.75
CA CYS A 60 6.40 6.58 10.71
C CYS A 60 5.79 5.95 11.96
N PHE A 61 4.97 4.90 11.79
CA PHE A 61 4.37 4.20 12.92
C PHE A 61 4.70 2.71 12.87
N ASN A 62 5.33 2.25 13.94
CA ASN A 62 5.71 0.86 14.11
C ASN A 62 4.50 -0.02 14.40
N VAL A 63 4.36 -1.10 13.67
CA VAL A 63 3.33 -2.13 13.88
C VAL A 63 4.01 -3.39 14.37
N LYS A 64 3.69 -3.77 15.61
CA LYS A 64 4.16 -5.03 16.19
C LYS A 64 3.54 -6.21 15.45
N VAL A 65 4.38 -7.14 15.02
CA VAL A 65 3.97 -8.31 14.26
C VAL A 65 4.36 -9.58 15.00
N PRO A 66 3.40 -10.46 15.31
CA PRO A 66 3.70 -11.75 15.92
C PRO A 66 4.42 -12.68 14.93
N GLU A 67 5.19 -13.62 15.43
CA GLU A 67 5.85 -14.64 14.61
C GLU A 67 4.87 -15.76 14.23
N VAL A 68 4.00 -15.49 13.25
CA VAL A 68 2.93 -16.40 12.78
C VAL A 68 3.24 -16.99 11.40
N GLY A 69 4.52 -17.12 11.06
CA GLY A 69 4.95 -17.71 9.78
C GLY A 69 4.43 -16.95 8.54
N PRO A 70 3.97 -17.65 7.49
CA PRO A 70 3.56 -17.01 6.21
C PRO A 70 2.41 -16.02 6.33
N ALA A 71 1.54 -16.15 7.34
CA ALA A 71 0.43 -15.23 7.58
C ALA A 71 0.87 -13.87 8.15
N GLN A 72 2.12 -13.75 8.55
CA GLN A 72 2.67 -12.53 9.17
C GLN A 72 2.48 -11.26 8.33
N ALA A 73 2.63 -11.38 6.99
CA ALA A 73 2.46 -10.24 6.10
C ALA A 73 1.00 -9.77 6.04
N ILE A 74 0.05 -10.71 6.04
CA ILE A 74 -1.38 -10.41 6.06
C ILE A 74 -1.76 -9.74 7.39
N TRP A 75 -1.31 -10.32 8.51
CA TRP A 75 -1.51 -9.74 9.84
C TRP A 75 -0.99 -8.30 9.92
N TYR A 76 0.23 -8.08 9.44
CA TYR A 76 0.86 -6.77 9.43
C TYR A 76 0.02 -5.73 8.70
N ASP A 77 -0.39 -6.03 7.46
CA ASP A 77 -1.17 -5.10 6.64
C ASP A 77 -2.53 -4.79 7.27
N VAL A 78 -3.23 -5.81 7.80
CA VAL A 78 -4.52 -5.64 8.48
C VAL A 78 -4.37 -4.80 9.75
N ALA A 79 -3.35 -5.06 10.57
CA ALA A 79 -3.08 -4.29 11.78
C ALA A 79 -2.70 -2.83 11.45
N ALA A 80 -1.88 -2.63 10.41
CA ALA A 80 -1.50 -1.30 9.94
C ALA A 80 -2.72 -0.50 9.47
N LEU A 81 -3.58 -1.08 8.64
CA LEU A 81 -4.82 -0.43 8.19
C LEU A 81 -5.77 -0.09 9.35
N GLY A 82 -5.86 -0.96 10.35
CA GLY A 82 -6.61 -0.68 11.57
C GLY A 82 -6.07 0.54 12.33
N ARG A 83 -4.74 0.71 12.37
CA ARG A 83 -4.10 1.90 12.97
C ARG A 83 -4.31 3.16 12.11
N VAL A 84 -4.20 3.04 10.79
CA VAL A 84 -4.49 4.15 9.86
C VAL A 84 -5.90 4.69 10.09
N CYS A 85 -6.91 3.82 10.10
CA CYS A 85 -8.29 4.25 10.32
C CYS A 85 -8.48 4.96 11.67
N ARG A 86 -7.87 4.45 12.74
CA ARG A 86 -7.91 5.12 14.06
C ARG A 86 -7.21 6.46 14.03
N TYR A 87 -6.03 6.54 13.45
CA TYR A 87 -5.29 7.81 13.33
C TYR A 87 -6.11 8.88 12.60
N VAL A 88 -6.75 8.49 11.49
CA VAL A 88 -7.61 9.39 10.70
C VAL A 88 -8.80 9.89 11.53
N GLU A 89 -9.46 9.01 12.30
CA GLU A 89 -10.55 9.37 13.21
C GLU A 89 -10.08 10.32 14.31
N ASP A 90 -9.04 9.93 15.04
CA ASP A 90 -8.54 10.66 16.23
C ASP A 90 -8.00 12.05 15.86
N ASN A 91 -7.40 12.19 14.68
CA ASN A 91 -6.80 13.45 14.22
C ASN A 91 -7.69 14.21 13.23
N HIS A 92 -8.93 13.76 12.99
CA HIS A 92 -9.90 14.39 12.07
C HIS A 92 -9.30 14.68 10.69
N VAL A 93 -8.46 13.76 10.17
CA VAL A 93 -7.82 13.91 8.87
C VAL A 93 -8.87 13.89 7.76
N LYS A 94 -8.87 14.94 6.93
CA LYS A 94 -9.80 15.04 5.82
C LYS A 94 -9.21 14.44 4.55
N HIS A 95 -10.07 13.76 3.79
CA HIS A 95 -9.75 13.19 2.48
C HIS A 95 -8.44 12.38 2.44
N PRO A 96 -8.19 11.46 3.42
CA PRO A 96 -6.96 10.67 3.43
C PRO A 96 -6.90 9.76 2.19
N ILE A 97 -5.70 9.63 1.63
CA ILE A 97 -5.39 8.59 0.65
C ILE A 97 -4.67 7.46 1.41
N VAL A 98 -5.15 6.24 1.26
CA VAL A 98 -4.51 5.05 1.83
C VAL A 98 -4.01 4.19 0.67
N ASP A 99 -2.70 4.05 0.53
CA ASP A 99 -2.05 3.27 -0.51
C ASP A 99 -1.50 1.96 0.07
N VAL A 100 -2.00 0.84 -0.43
CA VAL A 100 -1.62 -0.51 0.00
C VAL A 100 -0.72 -1.15 -1.03
N LEU A 101 0.51 -1.39 -0.64
CA LEU A 101 1.52 -2.03 -1.48
C LEU A 101 1.39 -3.55 -1.42
N ALA A 102 1.13 -4.18 -2.55
CA ALA A 102 0.83 -5.60 -2.76
C ALA A 102 -0.61 -6.05 -2.38
N CYS A 103 -1.07 -7.09 -3.07
CA CYS A 103 -2.44 -7.60 -2.97
C CYS A 103 -2.58 -8.75 -1.95
N ARG A 104 -2.27 -8.51 -0.66
CA ARG A 104 -2.23 -9.56 0.37
C ARG A 104 -3.50 -9.71 1.20
N ILE A 105 -4.34 -8.68 1.24
CA ILE A 105 -5.46 -8.59 2.19
C ILE A 105 -6.85 -8.70 1.53
N GLY A 106 -6.94 -9.38 0.39
CA GLY A 106 -8.18 -9.50 -0.39
C GLY A 106 -9.45 -9.73 0.45
N PRO A 107 -9.49 -10.73 1.35
CA PRO A 107 -10.67 -11.00 2.18
C PRO A 107 -11.09 -9.83 3.09
N PHE A 108 -10.17 -8.93 3.42
CA PHE A 108 -10.40 -7.79 4.30
C PHE A 108 -10.57 -6.46 3.52
N CYS A 109 -10.23 -6.44 2.24
CA CYS A 109 -10.14 -5.22 1.44
C CYS A 109 -11.47 -4.45 1.39
N ALA A 110 -12.58 -5.12 1.12
CA ALA A 110 -13.91 -4.49 1.08
C ALA A 110 -14.32 -3.86 2.42
N HIS A 111 -13.94 -4.47 3.56
CA HIS A 111 -14.19 -3.92 4.89
C HIS A 111 -13.41 -2.60 5.07
N PHE A 112 -12.12 -2.59 4.75
CA PHE A 112 -11.29 -1.40 4.90
C PHE A 112 -11.67 -0.31 3.90
N GLN A 113 -12.02 -0.64 2.66
CA GLN A 113 -12.53 0.32 1.69
C GLN A 113 -13.76 1.07 2.25
N LYS A 114 -14.75 0.32 2.74
CA LYS A 114 -15.96 0.93 3.33
C LYS A 114 -15.62 1.84 4.51
N ARG A 115 -14.70 1.41 5.39
CA ARG A 115 -14.29 2.19 6.55
C ARG A 115 -13.55 3.46 6.14
N ILE A 116 -12.62 3.37 5.19
CA ILE A 116 -11.88 4.52 4.65
C ILE A 116 -12.84 5.50 3.95
N HIS A 117 -13.82 5.00 3.18
CA HIS A 117 -14.85 5.84 2.57
C HIS A 117 -15.71 6.56 3.61
N ALA A 118 -16.10 5.89 4.68
CA ALA A 118 -16.84 6.51 5.79
C ALA A 118 -16.06 7.64 6.46
N LEU A 119 -14.73 7.58 6.42
CA LEU A 119 -13.80 8.63 6.87
C LEU A 119 -13.50 9.70 5.79
N GLY A 120 -14.20 9.67 4.66
CA GLY A 120 -14.01 10.61 3.55
C GLY A 120 -12.77 10.36 2.70
N GLY A 121 -12.09 9.22 2.87
CA GLY A 121 -10.85 8.87 2.18
C GLY A 121 -11.04 8.03 0.93
N ARG A 122 -9.89 7.61 0.36
CA ARG A 122 -9.77 6.73 -0.81
C ARG A 122 -8.76 5.62 -0.55
N LEU A 123 -9.07 4.43 -1.04
CA LEU A 123 -8.18 3.27 -0.98
C LEU A 123 -7.53 3.03 -2.34
N TYR A 124 -6.22 3.19 -2.40
CA TYR A 124 -5.39 2.85 -3.55
C TYR A 124 -4.67 1.53 -3.30
N VAL A 125 -4.36 0.82 -4.35
CA VAL A 125 -3.62 -0.45 -4.27
C VAL A 125 -2.55 -0.47 -5.35
N ASN A 126 -1.33 -0.81 -4.97
CA ASN A 126 -0.27 -1.13 -5.92
C ASN A 126 -0.25 -2.66 -6.11
N PRO A 127 -0.67 -3.17 -7.28
CA PRO A 127 -0.63 -4.60 -7.56
C PRO A 127 0.82 -5.03 -7.81
N ASP A 128 1.36 -5.89 -6.96
CA ASP A 128 2.72 -6.46 -7.04
C ASP A 128 2.85 -7.53 -8.12
N GLY A 129 2.27 -7.34 -9.26
CA GLY A 129 2.29 -8.19 -10.45
C GLY A 129 2.71 -9.64 -10.29
N HIS A 130 1.73 -10.54 -10.36
CA HIS A 130 1.95 -11.98 -10.47
C HIS A 130 2.60 -12.68 -9.26
N GLU A 131 2.45 -12.18 -8.01
CA GLU A 131 2.96 -12.89 -6.83
C GLU A 131 2.50 -14.36 -6.79
N TRP A 132 1.29 -14.64 -7.27
CA TRP A 132 0.75 -15.99 -7.37
C TRP A 132 1.47 -16.91 -8.39
N LYS A 133 2.25 -16.35 -9.34
CA LYS A 133 3.06 -17.13 -10.29
C LYS A 133 4.41 -17.56 -9.71
N ARG A 134 4.83 -17.03 -8.58
CA ARG A 134 6.16 -17.32 -8.03
C ARG A 134 6.27 -18.78 -7.59
N ALA A 135 7.30 -19.47 -8.10
CA ALA A 135 7.53 -20.90 -7.88
C ALA A 135 7.77 -21.28 -6.39
N LYS A 136 8.17 -20.30 -5.56
CA LYS A 136 8.39 -20.52 -4.11
C LYS A 136 7.12 -20.88 -3.33
N TRP A 137 5.92 -20.63 -3.90
CA TRP A 137 4.65 -20.86 -3.22
C TRP A 137 4.03 -22.20 -3.56
N SER A 138 3.49 -22.88 -2.56
CA SER A 138 2.65 -24.08 -2.75
C SER A 138 1.35 -23.75 -3.50
N ALA A 139 0.71 -24.75 -4.09
CA ALA A 139 -0.53 -24.55 -4.86
C ALA A 139 -1.66 -23.86 -4.05
N PRO A 140 -1.93 -24.22 -2.78
CA PRO A 140 -2.94 -23.51 -1.98
C PRO A 140 -2.60 -22.04 -1.77
N VAL A 141 -1.32 -21.71 -1.51
CA VAL A 141 -0.86 -20.34 -1.31
C VAL A 141 -0.99 -19.53 -2.60
N ARG A 142 -0.65 -20.10 -3.75
CA ARG A 142 -0.84 -19.44 -5.05
C ARG A 142 -2.31 -19.14 -5.34
N ARG A 143 -3.23 -20.06 -5.00
CA ARG A 143 -4.68 -19.84 -5.10
C ARG A 143 -5.14 -18.70 -4.22
N TYR A 144 -4.64 -18.64 -2.98
CA TYR A 144 -4.92 -17.52 -2.08
C TYR A 144 -4.47 -16.18 -2.68
N TRP A 145 -3.22 -16.09 -3.16
CA TRP A 145 -2.71 -14.85 -3.77
C TRP A 145 -3.53 -14.39 -4.95
N LYS A 146 -3.92 -15.31 -5.86
CA LYS A 146 -4.76 -14.98 -7.01
C LYS A 146 -6.15 -14.50 -6.59
N ALA A 147 -6.78 -15.18 -5.63
CA ALA A 147 -8.06 -14.77 -5.09
C ALA A 147 -7.98 -13.41 -4.38
N SER A 148 -6.93 -13.20 -3.57
CA SER A 148 -6.68 -11.94 -2.88
C SER A 148 -6.49 -10.78 -3.86
N GLU A 149 -5.68 -10.96 -4.90
CA GLU A 149 -5.51 -9.98 -5.98
C GLU A 149 -6.86 -9.60 -6.61
N SER A 150 -7.66 -10.60 -7.00
CA SER A 150 -8.98 -10.36 -7.59
C SER A 150 -9.91 -9.57 -6.66
N MET A 151 -9.91 -9.90 -5.37
CA MET A 151 -10.73 -9.17 -4.39
C MET A 151 -10.24 -7.73 -4.22
N MET A 152 -8.93 -7.50 -4.16
CA MET A 152 -8.38 -6.14 -3.98
C MET A 152 -8.56 -5.28 -5.22
N VAL A 153 -8.36 -5.83 -6.43
CA VAL A 153 -8.64 -5.12 -7.68
C VAL A 153 -10.08 -4.63 -7.73
N ARG A 154 -11.05 -5.45 -7.27
CA ARG A 154 -12.48 -5.10 -7.29
C ARG A 154 -12.94 -4.18 -6.16
N ASN A 155 -12.14 -4.04 -5.11
CA ASN A 155 -12.50 -3.31 -3.89
C ASN A 155 -11.48 -2.20 -3.55
N CYS A 156 -10.87 -1.59 -4.58
CA CYS A 156 -10.09 -0.37 -4.44
C CYS A 156 -10.65 0.74 -5.33
N ASP A 157 -10.24 1.97 -5.06
CA ASP A 157 -10.68 3.13 -5.86
C ASP A 157 -9.75 3.37 -7.05
N LEU A 158 -8.47 3.00 -6.91
CA LEU A 158 -7.46 3.17 -7.94
C LEU A 158 -6.35 2.13 -7.78
N LEU A 159 -5.92 1.57 -8.89
CA LEU A 159 -4.71 0.74 -8.96
C LEU A 159 -3.54 1.59 -9.45
N VAL A 160 -2.50 1.70 -8.62
CA VAL A 160 -1.26 2.41 -8.95
C VAL A 160 -0.25 1.38 -9.46
N CYS A 161 -0.14 1.24 -10.77
CA CYS A 161 0.74 0.27 -11.41
C CYS A 161 2.15 0.86 -11.58
N ASP A 162 3.18 0.11 -11.19
CA ASP A 162 4.59 0.53 -11.29
C ASP A 162 5.18 0.31 -12.68
N SER A 163 4.51 -0.47 -13.52
CA SER A 163 4.90 -0.68 -14.91
C SER A 163 3.68 -0.77 -15.83
N LYS A 164 3.88 -0.39 -17.09
CA LYS A 164 2.84 -0.55 -18.12
C LYS A 164 2.48 -2.01 -18.40
N ASN A 165 3.40 -2.93 -18.12
CA ASN A 165 3.12 -4.36 -18.24
C ASN A 165 2.15 -4.84 -17.16
N ILE A 166 2.27 -4.33 -15.93
CA ILE A 166 1.33 -4.60 -14.84
C ILE A 166 -0.04 -3.98 -15.15
N GLU A 167 -0.06 -2.72 -15.60
CA GLU A 167 -1.32 -2.07 -15.99
C GLU A 167 -2.05 -2.86 -17.09
N ARG A 168 -1.33 -3.28 -18.12
CA ARG A 168 -1.88 -4.13 -19.19
C ARG A 168 -2.41 -5.45 -18.65
N TYR A 169 -1.63 -6.14 -17.81
CA TYR A 169 -2.07 -7.39 -17.18
C TYR A 169 -3.35 -7.23 -16.37
N ILE A 170 -3.48 -6.14 -15.61
CA ILE A 170 -4.69 -5.86 -14.83
C ILE A 170 -5.92 -5.74 -15.76
N HIS A 171 -5.79 -5.04 -16.88
CA HIS A 171 -6.88 -4.91 -17.85
C HIS A 171 -7.17 -6.23 -18.57
N GLU A 172 -6.15 -6.96 -19.02
CA GLU A 172 -6.31 -8.26 -19.67
C GLU A 172 -7.00 -9.31 -18.78
N GLU A 173 -6.74 -9.26 -17.46
CA GLU A 173 -7.24 -10.25 -16.52
C GLU A 173 -8.60 -9.87 -15.90
N TYR A 174 -8.87 -8.57 -15.71
CA TYR A 174 -10.00 -8.13 -14.90
C TYR A 174 -11.03 -7.28 -15.64
N ASP A 175 -10.77 -6.79 -16.86
CA ASP A 175 -11.78 -6.10 -17.66
C ASP A 175 -12.90 -7.07 -18.02
N SER A 176 -14.13 -6.58 -17.94
CA SER A 176 -15.32 -7.30 -18.34
C SER A 176 -16.35 -6.32 -18.91
N PRO A 177 -17.44 -6.78 -19.57
CA PRO A 177 -18.47 -5.88 -20.09
C PRO A 177 -19.12 -4.96 -19.04
N THR A 178 -19.06 -5.36 -17.76
CA THR A 178 -19.72 -4.63 -16.66
C THR A 178 -18.75 -4.02 -15.65
N TYR A 179 -17.44 -4.27 -15.79
CA TYR A 179 -16.44 -3.79 -14.85
C TYR A 179 -15.10 -3.52 -15.54
N ARG A 180 -14.53 -2.35 -15.25
CA ARG A 180 -13.18 -1.99 -15.65
C ARG A 180 -12.46 -1.35 -14.46
N PRO A 181 -11.30 -1.91 -14.00
CA PRO A 181 -10.50 -1.30 -12.95
C PRO A 181 -10.04 0.10 -13.33
N ALA A 182 -10.11 1.04 -12.41
CA ALA A 182 -9.43 2.31 -12.56
C ALA A 182 -7.93 2.11 -12.32
N THR A 183 -7.09 2.47 -13.27
CA THR A 183 -5.63 2.33 -13.19
C THR A 183 -4.92 3.63 -13.44
N THR A 184 -3.72 3.75 -12.90
CA THR A 184 -2.74 4.78 -13.27
C THR A 184 -1.34 4.16 -13.26
N PHE A 185 -0.47 4.66 -14.12
CA PHE A 185 0.92 4.25 -14.20
C PHE A 185 1.81 5.27 -13.51
N ILE A 186 2.56 4.84 -12.49
CA ILE A 186 3.60 5.62 -11.83
C ILE A 186 4.83 4.74 -11.73
N ALA A 187 5.84 5.00 -12.59
CA ALA A 187 7.09 4.26 -12.55
C ALA A 187 7.83 4.49 -11.24
N TYR A 188 8.40 3.44 -10.69
CA TYR A 188 9.44 3.59 -9.67
C TYR A 188 10.64 4.28 -10.34
N GLY A 189 11.05 5.44 -9.84
CA GLY A 189 12.19 6.16 -10.37
C GLY A 189 13.46 5.30 -10.35
N ALA A 190 14.36 5.54 -11.29
CA ALA A 190 15.74 5.04 -11.25
C ALA A 190 16.66 6.23 -11.05
N ASP A 191 17.69 6.07 -10.20
CA ASP A 191 18.74 7.07 -10.08
C ASP A 191 19.46 7.21 -11.44
N THR A 192 19.36 8.39 -12.04
CA THR A 192 20.17 8.70 -13.23
C THR A 192 21.59 8.98 -12.76
N HIS A 193 22.45 7.96 -12.78
CA HIS A 193 23.88 8.20 -12.70
C HIS A 193 24.30 9.04 -13.91
N ARG A 194 24.51 10.33 -13.71
CA ARG A 194 25.28 11.14 -14.67
C ARG A 194 26.73 10.69 -14.54
N SER A 195 27.19 9.92 -15.48
CA SER A 195 28.61 9.64 -15.73
C SER A 195 29.33 10.91 -16.17
#